data_af08de08c08425207b94e676d63cff62
#
_entry.id   af08de08c08425207b94e676d63cff62
#
_cell.length_a   1.000
_cell.length_b   1.000
_cell.length_c   1.000
_cell.angle_alpha   90.00
_cell.angle_beta   90.00
_cell.angle_gamma   90.00
#
_symmetry.space_group_name_H-M   'P 1'
#
loop_
_entity.id
_entity.type
_entity.pdbx_description
1 polymer ?
#
loop_
_entity_poly.entity_id
_entity_poly.type
_entity_poly.pdbx_seq_one_letter_code
_entity_poly.pdbx_strand_id
1 'polypeptide(L)'
;AHEVKNPLSGIRGAAQLLEQDANPDDRVLTCLICDETDRIVDIVERMEMFSDKPIKRQPVNIHRVLERVRQVAHSGFAKRIRFQENYDPSIPLVLGNFDQLVQVFLNLIKNAAEATPAVGGEITLSTAYRHGLRLSVPGSGSRMKLPIEIAVHDNGPGVADDLTPYLFDAFVTNKAQGSGLGLALVAKLVGDHGGIVECADVAKGTQFRVMLPMDES
;
A
#
# COMPACT_ATOMS: atom_id res chain seq x y z
N ALA A 1 -18.72 4.68 8.84
CA ALA A 1 -17.62 4.15 9.64
C ALA A 1 -17.62 4.60 11.09
N HIS A 2 -17.83 5.87 11.44
CA HIS A 2 -17.88 6.30 12.84
C HIS A 2 -18.90 5.51 13.69
N GLU A 3 -20.04 5.16 13.11
CA GLU A 3 -21.09 4.36 13.78
C GLU A 3 -20.68 2.90 14.02
N VAL A 4 -19.71 2.38 13.29
CA VAL A 4 -19.16 1.04 13.49
C VAL A 4 -17.97 1.07 14.45
N LYS A 5 -17.12 2.09 14.38
CA LYS A 5 -15.96 2.24 15.27
C LYS A 5 -16.35 2.42 16.74
N ASN A 6 -17.43 3.15 17.01
CA ASN A 6 -17.88 3.40 18.36
C ASN A 6 -18.23 2.09 19.13
N PRO A 7 -19.10 1.20 18.62
CA PRO A 7 -19.37 -0.07 19.32
C PRO A 7 -18.14 -0.97 19.41
N LEU A 8 -17.25 -0.99 18.40
CA LEU A 8 -16.01 -1.77 18.45
C LEU A 8 -15.07 -1.25 19.54
N SER A 9 -14.95 0.06 19.72
CA SER A 9 -14.18 0.64 20.81
C SER A 9 -14.76 0.26 22.18
N GLY A 10 -16.09 0.16 22.30
CA GLY A 10 -16.77 -0.33 23.49
C GLY A 10 -16.46 -1.80 23.79
N ILE A 11 -16.52 -2.67 22.78
CA ILE A 11 -16.18 -4.11 22.90
C ILE A 11 -14.72 -4.27 23.33
N ARG A 12 -13.79 -3.56 22.68
CA ARG A 12 -12.37 -3.57 23.04
C ARG A 12 -12.13 -3.12 24.48
N GLY A 13 -12.76 -1.99 24.89
CA GLY A 13 -12.64 -1.48 26.26
C GLY A 13 -13.18 -2.46 27.30
N ALA A 14 -14.29 -3.13 27.03
CA ALA A 14 -14.83 -4.17 27.90
C ALA A 14 -13.88 -5.38 28.03
N ALA A 15 -13.31 -5.83 26.90
CA ALA A 15 -12.33 -6.92 26.92
C ALA A 15 -11.06 -6.55 27.72
N GLN A 16 -10.55 -5.32 27.55
CA GLN A 16 -9.40 -4.83 28.33
C GLN A 16 -9.67 -4.72 29.83
N LEU A 17 -10.90 -4.36 30.23
CA LEU A 17 -11.28 -4.36 31.65
C LEU A 17 -11.35 -5.78 32.22
N LEU A 18 -11.93 -6.73 31.46
CA LEU A 18 -11.98 -8.14 31.88
C LEU A 18 -10.58 -8.76 31.97
N GLU A 19 -9.65 -8.33 31.11
CA GLU A 19 -8.26 -8.82 31.09
C GLU A 19 -7.51 -8.53 32.39
N GLN A 20 -7.83 -7.44 33.11
CA GLN A 20 -7.11 -7.03 34.32
C GLN A 20 -7.21 -8.08 35.43
N ASP A 21 -8.40 -8.71 35.59
CA ASP A 21 -8.64 -9.70 36.60
C ASP A 21 -8.77 -11.15 36.05
N ALA A 22 -8.45 -11.34 34.77
CA ALA A 22 -8.59 -12.61 34.07
C ALA A 22 -7.54 -13.64 34.50
N ASN A 23 -7.96 -14.88 34.61
CA ASN A 23 -7.04 -16.02 34.72
C ASN A 23 -6.29 -16.22 33.36
N PRO A 24 -5.24 -17.08 33.33
CA PRO A 24 -4.44 -17.25 32.13
C PRO A 24 -5.23 -17.69 30.87
N ASP A 25 -6.27 -18.53 31.04
CA ASP A 25 -7.08 -19.02 29.92
C ASP A 25 -8.05 -17.94 29.42
N ASP A 26 -8.69 -17.20 30.30
CA ASP A 26 -9.58 -16.09 29.97
C ASP A 26 -8.79 -14.92 29.34
N ARG A 27 -7.53 -14.73 29.76
CA ARG A 27 -6.65 -13.70 29.16
C ARG A 27 -6.38 -13.96 27.69
N VAL A 28 -6.24 -15.22 27.27
CA VAL A 28 -6.10 -15.58 25.85
C VAL A 28 -7.34 -15.15 25.07
N LEU A 29 -8.53 -15.33 25.63
CA LEU A 29 -9.79 -14.95 24.99
C LEU A 29 -9.97 -13.43 24.93
N THR A 30 -9.62 -12.69 25.97
CA THR A 30 -9.71 -11.23 25.99
C THR A 30 -8.72 -10.59 24.99
N CYS A 31 -7.49 -11.12 24.90
CA CYS A 31 -6.55 -10.71 23.88
C CYS A 31 -7.10 -10.96 22.47
N LEU A 32 -7.66 -12.15 22.20
CA LEU A 32 -8.26 -12.47 20.90
C LEU A 32 -9.39 -11.50 20.54
N ILE A 33 -10.26 -11.14 21.50
CA ILE A 33 -11.33 -10.17 21.29
C ILE A 33 -10.75 -8.79 20.92
N CYS A 34 -9.69 -8.35 21.60
CA CYS A 34 -9.01 -7.10 21.27
C CYS A 34 -8.42 -7.13 19.85
N ASP A 35 -7.70 -8.20 19.51
CA ASP A 35 -7.05 -8.36 18.21
C ASP A 35 -8.07 -8.39 17.05
N GLU A 36 -9.17 -9.16 17.20
CA GLU A 36 -10.22 -9.19 16.18
C GLU A 36 -10.99 -7.87 16.09
N THR A 37 -11.18 -7.17 17.20
CA THR A 37 -11.81 -5.84 17.21
C THR A 37 -10.93 -4.83 16.43
N ASP A 38 -9.63 -4.81 16.69
CA ASP A 38 -8.67 -3.95 15.98
C ASP A 38 -8.63 -4.31 14.48
N ARG A 39 -8.69 -5.60 14.16
CA ARG A 39 -8.77 -6.06 12.76
C ARG A 39 -10.02 -5.58 12.04
N ILE A 40 -11.18 -5.61 12.70
CA ILE A 40 -12.43 -5.10 12.11
C ILE A 40 -12.35 -3.58 11.89
N VAL A 41 -11.79 -2.83 12.85
CA VAL A 41 -11.58 -1.38 12.71
C VAL A 41 -10.70 -1.10 11.49
N ASP A 42 -9.58 -1.81 11.32
CA ASP A 42 -8.69 -1.67 10.18
C ASP A 42 -9.40 -1.94 8.84
N ILE A 43 -10.27 -2.95 8.78
CA ILE A 43 -11.05 -3.27 7.59
C ILE A 43 -12.02 -2.12 7.27
N VAL A 44 -12.75 -1.62 8.27
CA VAL A 44 -13.71 -0.51 8.12
C VAL A 44 -12.99 0.76 7.65
N GLU A 45 -11.82 1.07 8.20
CA GLU A 45 -11.00 2.23 7.79
C GLU A 45 -10.55 2.12 6.33
N ARG A 46 -10.10 0.94 5.92
CA ARG A 46 -9.73 0.70 4.52
C ARG A 46 -10.94 0.81 3.59
N MET A 47 -12.12 0.31 4.00
CA MET A 47 -13.35 0.47 3.22
C MET A 47 -13.76 1.94 3.07
N GLU A 48 -13.53 2.80 4.08
CA GLU A 48 -13.77 4.25 3.95
C GLU A 48 -12.90 4.91 2.90
N MET A 49 -11.67 4.41 2.69
CA MET A 49 -10.77 4.92 1.65
C MET A 49 -11.25 4.60 0.23
N PHE A 50 -12.19 3.65 0.06
CA PHE A 50 -12.86 3.40 -1.22
C PHE A 50 -14.00 4.40 -1.51
N SER A 51 -14.33 5.29 -0.58
CA SER A 51 -15.34 6.34 -0.80
C SER A 51 -14.81 7.41 -1.76
N ASP A 52 -15.62 7.79 -2.73
CA ASP A 52 -15.31 8.81 -3.75
C ASP A 52 -15.28 10.23 -3.16
N LYS A 53 -14.31 10.52 -2.32
CA LYS A 53 -14.06 11.87 -1.85
C LYS A 53 -13.11 12.59 -2.81
N PRO A 54 -13.43 13.81 -3.26
CA PRO A 54 -12.54 14.55 -4.15
C PRO A 54 -11.18 14.78 -3.48
N ILE A 55 -10.12 14.43 -4.19
CA ILE A 55 -8.74 14.55 -3.71
C ILE A 55 -8.25 15.98 -3.96
N LYS A 56 -7.72 16.61 -2.93
CA LYS A 56 -6.94 17.84 -3.11
C LYS A 56 -5.55 17.48 -3.58
N ARG A 57 -5.30 17.65 -4.88
CA ARG A 57 -3.99 17.41 -5.48
C ARG A 57 -3.15 18.69 -5.41
N GLN A 58 -1.86 18.53 -5.20
CA GLN A 58 -0.87 19.60 -5.17
C GLN A 58 0.47 19.06 -5.72
N PRO A 59 1.42 19.92 -6.10
CA PRO A 59 2.76 19.49 -6.49
C PRO A 59 3.45 18.76 -5.35
N VAL A 60 3.86 17.50 -5.56
CA VAL A 60 4.50 16.63 -4.57
C VAL A 60 5.84 16.14 -5.08
N ASN A 61 6.88 16.29 -4.27
CA ASN A 61 8.15 15.62 -4.54
C ASN A 61 8.05 14.15 -4.10
N ILE A 62 8.11 13.25 -5.09
CA ILE A 62 7.94 11.81 -4.84
C ILE A 62 9.06 11.21 -4.00
N HIS A 63 10.29 11.73 -4.08
CA HIS A 63 11.39 11.26 -3.25
C HIS A 63 11.14 11.53 -1.76
N ARG A 64 10.48 12.65 -1.40
CA ARG A 64 10.08 12.91 -0.02
C ARG A 64 9.02 11.93 0.47
N VAL A 65 8.12 11.50 -0.41
CA VAL A 65 7.14 10.45 -0.10
C VAL A 65 7.86 9.13 0.20
N LEU A 66 8.75 8.70 -0.71
CA LEU A 66 9.49 7.45 -0.56
C LEU A 66 10.40 7.44 0.68
N GLU A 67 11.06 8.57 0.97
CA GLU A 67 11.85 8.71 2.20
C GLU A 67 11.00 8.56 3.46
N ARG A 68 9.82 9.22 3.50
CA ARG A 68 8.87 9.07 4.62
C ARG A 68 8.42 7.62 4.80
N VAL A 69 8.08 6.95 3.71
CA VAL A 69 7.66 5.55 3.71
C VAL A 69 8.77 4.63 4.20
N ARG A 70 10.01 4.83 3.72
CA ARG A 70 11.18 4.07 4.14
C ARG A 70 11.43 4.21 5.65
N GLN A 71 11.36 5.42 6.19
CA GLN A 71 11.51 5.68 7.63
C GLN A 71 10.47 4.93 8.46
N VAL A 72 9.19 4.98 8.05
CA VAL A 72 8.10 4.27 8.74
C VAL A 72 8.31 2.76 8.66
N ALA A 73 8.61 2.23 7.47
CA ALA A 73 8.85 0.80 7.26
C ALA A 73 10.03 0.30 8.09
N HIS A 74 11.15 1.01 8.06
CA HIS A 74 12.36 0.63 8.81
C HIS A 74 12.16 0.68 10.33
N SER A 75 11.39 1.65 10.84
CA SER A 75 11.05 1.73 12.28
C SER A 75 10.06 0.63 12.72
N GLY A 76 9.25 0.12 11.80
CA GLY A 76 8.20 -0.86 12.06
C GLY A 76 8.53 -2.26 11.54
N PHE A 77 7.85 -2.64 10.47
CA PHE A 77 7.80 -4.01 9.94
C PHE A 77 8.99 -4.44 9.08
N ALA A 78 9.83 -3.50 8.59
CA ALA A 78 10.94 -3.79 7.67
C ALA A 78 12.33 -3.59 8.31
N LYS A 79 12.48 -3.75 9.63
CA LYS A 79 13.74 -3.53 10.38
C LYS A 79 14.92 -4.37 9.90
N ARG A 80 14.65 -5.57 9.34
CA ARG A 80 15.67 -6.54 8.90
C ARG A 80 15.88 -6.54 7.40
N ILE A 81 15.15 -5.70 6.66
CA ILE A 81 15.18 -5.66 5.21
C ILE A 81 16.18 -4.59 4.76
N ARG A 82 16.98 -4.95 3.77
CA ARG A 82 17.89 -4.03 3.11
C ARG A 82 17.14 -3.23 2.06
N PHE A 83 17.19 -1.90 2.15
CA PHE A 83 16.66 -1.02 1.12
C PHE A 83 17.77 -0.61 0.15
N GLN A 84 17.50 -0.72 -1.16
CA GLN A 84 18.30 -0.11 -2.22
C GLN A 84 17.50 1.03 -2.85
N GLU A 85 18.15 2.13 -3.13
CA GLU A 85 17.55 3.35 -3.68
C GLU A 85 18.23 3.72 -5.00
N ASN A 86 17.46 3.64 -6.09
CA ASN A 86 17.89 3.97 -7.45
C ASN A 86 17.02 5.10 -7.99
N TYR A 87 17.25 6.31 -7.51
CA TYR A 87 16.41 7.46 -7.82
C TYR A 87 17.00 8.30 -8.96
N ASP A 88 16.14 8.65 -9.91
CA ASP A 88 16.43 9.70 -10.89
C ASP A 88 16.19 11.07 -10.23
N PRO A 89 17.24 11.87 -9.96
CA PRO A 89 17.10 13.16 -9.28
C PRO A 89 16.44 14.23 -10.14
N SER A 90 16.26 14.00 -11.44
CA SER A 90 15.76 14.98 -12.39
C SER A 90 14.24 14.92 -12.58
N ILE A 91 13.54 13.96 -11.98
CA ILE A 91 12.09 13.84 -12.17
C ILE A 91 11.33 15.06 -11.62
N PRO A 92 10.34 15.56 -12.37
CA PRO A 92 9.52 16.68 -11.94
C PRO A 92 8.59 16.30 -10.78
N LEU A 93 7.91 17.31 -10.23
CA LEU A 93 6.90 17.10 -9.19
C LEU A 93 5.70 16.31 -9.75
N VAL A 94 5.13 15.48 -8.93
CA VAL A 94 3.91 14.72 -9.22
C VAL A 94 2.70 15.56 -8.77
N LEU A 95 1.65 15.60 -9.57
CA LEU A 95 0.38 16.20 -9.14
C LEU A 95 -0.39 15.20 -8.28
N GLY A 96 -0.37 15.37 -6.95
CA GLY A 96 -0.96 14.38 -6.04
C GLY A 96 -1.24 14.88 -4.63
N ASN A 97 -1.67 13.96 -3.78
CA ASN A 97 -1.83 14.16 -2.34
C ASN A 97 -0.73 13.38 -1.60
N PHE A 98 0.07 14.08 -0.81
CA PHE A 98 1.23 13.50 -0.12
C PHE A 98 0.86 12.30 0.75
N ASP A 99 -0.17 12.42 1.59
CA ASP A 99 -0.53 11.38 2.57
C ASP A 99 -1.08 10.13 1.88
N GLN A 100 -1.85 10.31 0.81
CA GLN A 100 -2.36 9.19 0.02
C GLN A 100 -1.25 8.48 -0.76
N LEU A 101 -0.27 9.22 -1.30
CA LEU A 101 0.90 8.63 -1.93
C LEU A 101 1.77 7.88 -0.92
N VAL A 102 1.94 8.41 0.30
CA VAL A 102 2.58 7.67 1.41
C VAL A 102 1.82 6.37 1.67
N GLN A 103 0.49 6.39 1.71
CA GLN A 103 -0.33 5.19 1.92
C GLN A 103 -0.17 4.16 0.79
N VAL A 104 -0.11 4.61 -0.48
CA VAL A 104 0.16 3.75 -1.64
C VAL A 104 1.47 2.98 -1.45
N PHE A 105 2.57 3.71 -1.22
CA PHE A 105 3.89 3.09 -1.12
C PHE A 105 4.09 2.30 0.18
N LEU A 106 3.43 2.67 1.29
CA LEU A 106 3.42 1.84 2.51
C LEU A 106 2.77 0.48 2.24
N ASN A 107 1.66 0.42 1.51
CA ASN A 107 1.02 -0.85 1.16
C ASN A 107 1.92 -1.70 0.25
N LEU A 108 2.54 -1.10 -0.77
CA LEU A 108 3.45 -1.82 -1.67
C LEU A 108 4.68 -2.35 -0.93
N ILE A 109 5.33 -1.52 -0.10
CA ILE A 109 6.52 -1.91 0.67
C ILE A 109 6.15 -2.94 1.75
N LYS A 110 4.97 -2.86 2.37
CA LYS A 110 4.50 -3.87 3.32
C LYS A 110 4.33 -5.23 2.63
N ASN A 111 3.72 -5.24 1.44
CA ASN A 111 3.58 -6.47 0.65
C ASN A 111 4.95 -7.06 0.27
N ALA A 112 5.87 -6.22 -0.19
CA ALA A 112 7.24 -6.60 -0.50
C ALA A 112 7.97 -7.17 0.74
N ALA A 113 7.86 -6.50 1.89
CA ALA A 113 8.47 -6.94 3.14
C ALA A 113 7.96 -8.30 3.63
N GLU A 114 6.67 -8.56 3.46
CA GLU A 114 6.05 -9.85 3.80
C GLU A 114 6.44 -10.97 2.83
N ALA A 115 6.80 -10.63 1.58
CA ALA A 115 7.23 -11.59 0.56
C ALA A 115 8.72 -11.89 0.62
N THR A 116 9.56 -10.99 1.14
CA THR A 116 11.02 -11.17 1.21
C THR A 116 11.41 -12.28 2.18
N PRO A 117 12.52 -13.01 1.91
CA PRO A 117 13.03 -14.01 2.83
C PRO A 117 13.47 -13.37 4.16
N ALA A 118 13.33 -14.12 5.26
CA ALA A 118 13.70 -13.67 6.61
C ALA A 118 15.19 -13.29 6.74
N VAL A 119 16.06 -13.91 5.94
CA VAL A 119 17.49 -13.62 5.85
C VAL A 119 17.82 -13.18 4.42
N GLY A 120 18.47 -12.04 4.28
CA GLY A 120 18.83 -11.48 2.96
C GLY A 120 17.67 -10.85 2.20
N GLY A 121 16.58 -10.50 2.91
CA GLY A 121 15.46 -9.75 2.32
C GLY A 121 15.91 -8.37 1.82
N GLU A 122 15.56 -8.07 0.56
CA GLU A 122 15.94 -6.83 -0.10
C GLU A 122 14.75 -6.22 -0.83
N ILE A 123 14.59 -4.90 -0.70
CA ILE A 123 13.60 -4.10 -1.43
C ILE A 123 14.33 -2.98 -2.15
N THR A 124 14.15 -2.91 -3.46
CA THR A 124 14.68 -1.84 -4.30
C THR A 124 13.57 -0.84 -4.63
N LEU A 125 13.82 0.43 -4.32
CA LEU A 125 12.98 1.55 -4.71
C LEU A 125 13.66 2.27 -5.87
N SER A 126 12.95 2.46 -6.97
CA SER A 126 13.48 3.19 -8.12
C SER A 126 12.50 4.21 -8.65
N THR A 127 13.04 5.29 -9.20
CA THR A 127 12.27 6.31 -9.90
C THR A 127 12.89 6.58 -11.26
N ALA A 128 12.07 6.83 -12.26
CA ALA A 128 12.52 7.12 -13.61
C ALA A 128 11.56 8.05 -14.35
N TYR A 129 12.09 8.87 -15.25
CA TYR A 129 11.31 9.62 -16.21
C TYR A 129 11.19 8.83 -17.52
N ARG A 130 9.97 8.45 -17.90
CA ARG A 130 9.68 7.67 -19.12
C ARG A 130 9.14 8.57 -20.21
N HIS A 131 9.99 8.91 -21.16
CA HIS A 131 9.58 9.68 -22.34
C HIS A 131 8.59 8.89 -23.20
N GLY A 132 7.50 9.54 -23.60
CA GLY A 132 6.60 9.01 -24.62
C GLY A 132 5.56 7.99 -24.12
N LEU A 133 5.51 7.64 -22.84
CA LEU A 133 4.47 6.78 -22.29
C LEU A 133 3.12 7.51 -22.34
N ARG A 134 2.28 7.09 -23.30
CA ARG A 134 0.92 7.61 -23.47
C ARG A 134 -0.04 6.44 -23.34
N LEU A 135 -0.84 6.46 -22.31
CA LEU A 135 -1.87 5.45 -22.12
C LEU A 135 -3.21 5.98 -22.60
N SER A 136 -3.91 5.15 -23.39
CA SER A 136 -5.27 5.44 -23.80
C SER A 136 -6.20 5.20 -22.63
N VAL A 137 -6.93 6.22 -22.21
CA VAL A 137 -7.98 6.04 -21.17
C VAL A 137 -9.20 5.43 -21.85
N PRO A 138 -9.63 4.23 -21.44
CA PRO A 138 -10.83 3.63 -21.99
C PRO A 138 -12.03 4.57 -21.84
N GLY A 139 -12.74 4.86 -22.94
CA GLY A 139 -13.95 5.67 -22.95
C GLY A 139 -13.78 7.19 -23.07
N SER A 140 -12.58 7.77 -23.03
CA SER A 140 -12.41 9.23 -23.09
C SER A 140 -11.75 9.75 -24.39
N GLY A 141 -11.18 8.87 -25.22
CA GLY A 141 -10.43 9.27 -26.42
C GLY A 141 -9.18 10.13 -26.15
N SER A 142 -8.90 10.46 -24.89
CA SER A 142 -7.75 11.24 -24.48
C SER A 142 -6.55 10.34 -24.15
N ARG A 143 -5.35 10.80 -24.52
CA ARG A 143 -4.10 10.13 -24.15
C ARG A 143 -3.50 10.83 -22.95
N MET A 144 -3.42 10.12 -21.83
CA MET A 144 -2.80 10.64 -20.61
C MET A 144 -1.29 10.39 -20.67
N LYS A 145 -0.51 11.42 -20.35
CA LYS A 145 0.95 11.28 -20.20
C LYS A 145 1.25 10.91 -18.77
N LEU A 146 1.88 9.76 -18.55
CA LEU A 146 2.31 9.28 -17.24
C LEU A 146 3.83 9.09 -17.22
N PRO A 147 4.60 10.20 -17.26
CA PRO A 147 6.03 10.12 -17.44
C PRO A 147 6.80 9.68 -16.19
N ILE A 148 6.20 9.75 -15.01
CA ILE A 148 6.89 9.46 -13.76
C ILE A 148 6.58 8.02 -13.35
N GLU A 149 7.59 7.17 -13.43
CA GLU A 149 7.55 5.78 -13.00
C GLU A 149 8.24 5.64 -11.64
N ILE A 150 7.55 5.01 -10.71
CA ILE A 150 8.07 4.62 -9.42
C ILE A 150 7.93 3.10 -9.31
N ALA A 151 9.02 2.38 -9.04
CA ALA A 151 8.96 0.94 -8.87
C ALA A 151 9.40 0.52 -7.47
N VAL A 152 8.67 -0.48 -6.95
CA VAL A 152 8.98 -1.22 -5.72
C VAL A 152 9.25 -2.66 -6.14
N HIS A 153 10.48 -3.12 -5.98
CA HIS A 153 10.91 -4.46 -6.34
C HIS A 153 11.43 -5.20 -5.11
N ASP A 154 10.94 -6.40 -4.87
CA ASP A 154 11.42 -7.29 -3.81
C ASP A 154 12.15 -8.52 -4.38
N ASN A 155 12.95 -9.17 -3.56
CA ASN A 155 13.66 -10.41 -3.91
C ASN A 155 12.94 -11.68 -3.42
N GLY A 156 11.64 -11.61 -3.23
CA GLY A 156 10.79 -12.72 -2.80
C GLY A 156 10.58 -13.81 -3.85
N PRO A 157 9.62 -14.70 -3.64
CA PRO A 157 9.32 -15.82 -4.56
C PRO A 157 8.57 -15.39 -5.83
N GLY A 158 8.10 -14.13 -5.90
CA GLY A 158 7.21 -13.69 -6.99
C GLY A 158 5.73 -13.91 -6.66
N VAL A 159 4.89 -13.62 -7.65
CA VAL A 159 3.44 -13.84 -7.60
C VAL A 159 3.10 -15.05 -8.46
N ALA A 160 2.17 -15.88 -7.99
CA ALA A 160 1.68 -17.00 -8.75
C ALA A 160 0.87 -16.53 -9.98
N ASP A 161 1.06 -17.20 -11.12
CA ASP A 161 0.48 -16.78 -12.41
C ASP A 161 -1.05 -16.71 -12.39
N ASP A 162 -1.70 -17.61 -11.66
CA ASP A 162 -3.15 -17.67 -11.47
C ASP A 162 -3.73 -16.49 -10.68
N LEU A 163 -2.91 -15.86 -9.83
CA LEU A 163 -3.31 -14.69 -9.03
C LEU A 163 -3.02 -13.36 -9.75
N THR A 164 -2.07 -13.34 -10.67
CA THR A 164 -1.63 -12.11 -11.35
C THR A 164 -2.79 -11.30 -11.96
N PRO A 165 -3.79 -11.89 -12.64
CA PRO A 165 -4.91 -11.14 -13.22
C PRO A 165 -5.82 -10.46 -12.18
N TYR A 166 -5.83 -10.97 -10.95
CA TYR A 166 -6.76 -10.56 -9.88
C TYR A 166 -6.07 -9.81 -8.73
N LEU A 167 -4.76 -9.49 -8.87
CA LEU A 167 -3.95 -8.90 -7.81
C LEU A 167 -4.53 -7.62 -7.21
N PHE A 168 -5.22 -6.84 -8.02
CA PHE A 168 -5.80 -5.55 -7.63
C PHE A 168 -7.27 -5.64 -7.28
N ASP A 169 -7.87 -6.84 -7.33
CA ASP A 169 -9.25 -7.05 -6.92
C ASP A 169 -9.37 -7.07 -5.39
N ALA A 170 -10.47 -6.53 -4.89
CA ALA A 170 -10.72 -6.50 -3.46
C ALA A 170 -10.92 -7.93 -2.91
N PHE A 171 -10.38 -8.18 -1.71
CA PHE A 171 -10.46 -9.45 -0.99
C PHE A 171 -9.67 -10.62 -1.60
N VAL A 172 -8.89 -10.38 -2.66
CA VAL A 172 -7.98 -11.38 -3.21
C VAL A 172 -6.69 -11.40 -2.39
N THR A 173 -6.39 -12.56 -1.80
CA THR A 173 -5.18 -12.79 -0.99
C THR A 173 -4.88 -14.27 -0.87
N ASN A 174 -3.59 -14.63 -0.89
CA ASN A 174 -3.10 -15.96 -0.54
C ASN A 174 -2.55 -16.04 0.90
N LYS A 175 -2.63 -14.92 1.66
CA LYS A 175 -2.11 -14.81 3.03
C LYS A 175 -3.20 -15.17 4.02
N ALA A 176 -2.91 -16.06 4.99
CA ALA A 176 -3.87 -16.51 6.00
C ALA A 176 -4.46 -15.36 6.85
N GLN A 177 -3.69 -14.29 7.08
CA GLN A 177 -4.13 -13.10 7.83
C GLN A 177 -4.29 -11.85 6.96
N GLY A 178 -4.23 -12.01 5.64
CA GLY A 178 -4.37 -10.90 4.70
C GLY A 178 -5.83 -10.49 4.51
N SER A 179 -6.13 -9.19 4.56
CA SER A 179 -7.48 -8.68 4.25
C SER A 179 -7.80 -8.66 2.76
N GLY A 180 -6.80 -8.80 1.86
CA GLY A 180 -6.95 -8.66 0.41
C GLY A 180 -7.32 -7.24 -0.06
N LEU A 181 -7.26 -6.24 0.82
CA LEU A 181 -7.65 -4.85 0.50
C LEU A 181 -6.46 -3.95 0.16
N GLY A 182 -5.23 -4.37 0.46
CA GLY A 182 -4.06 -3.50 0.31
C GLY A 182 -3.77 -3.09 -1.13
N LEU A 183 -3.74 -4.04 -2.07
CA LEU A 183 -3.48 -3.76 -3.49
C LEU A 183 -4.68 -3.13 -4.19
N ALA A 184 -5.90 -3.51 -3.83
CA ALA A 184 -7.11 -2.84 -4.30
C ALA A 184 -7.12 -1.35 -3.92
N LEU A 185 -6.71 -1.02 -2.68
CA LEU A 185 -6.57 0.36 -2.23
C LEU A 185 -5.47 1.09 -3.02
N VAL A 186 -4.34 0.42 -3.30
CA VAL A 186 -3.28 1.00 -4.14
C VAL A 186 -3.84 1.35 -5.52
N ALA A 187 -4.53 0.43 -6.19
CA ALA A 187 -5.11 0.67 -7.50
C ALA A 187 -6.12 1.85 -7.48
N LYS A 188 -6.99 1.89 -6.47
CA LYS A 188 -7.92 3.02 -6.31
C LYS A 188 -7.19 4.35 -6.12
N LEU A 189 -6.31 4.44 -5.14
CA LEU A 189 -5.61 5.70 -4.84
C LEU A 189 -4.77 6.17 -6.02
N VAL A 190 -4.06 5.26 -6.70
CA VAL A 190 -3.29 5.59 -7.91
C VAL A 190 -4.23 6.06 -9.04
N GLY A 191 -5.35 5.38 -9.26
CA GLY A 191 -6.39 5.80 -10.21
C GLY A 191 -6.97 7.18 -9.87
N ASP A 192 -7.25 7.42 -8.60
CA ASP A 192 -7.72 8.72 -8.11
C ASP A 192 -6.69 9.85 -8.36
N HIS A 193 -5.41 9.53 -8.47
CA HIS A 193 -4.35 10.46 -8.88
C HIS A 193 -4.22 10.59 -10.41
N GLY A 194 -5.02 9.84 -11.18
CA GLY A 194 -4.91 9.77 -12.63
C GLY A 194 -3.72 8.93 -13.09
N GLY A 195 -3.19 8.08 -12.23
CA GLY A 195 -2.09 7.16 -12.51
C GLY A 195 -2.55 5.74 -12.82
N ILE A 196 -1.58 4.87 -13.01
CA ILE A 196 -1.77 3.42 -13.20
C ILE A 196 -0.76 2.67 -12.35
N VAL A 197 -1.17 1.53 -11.81
CA VAL A 197 -0.30 0.56 -11.16
C VAL A 197 -0.36 -0.77 -11.89
N GLU A 198 0.79 -1.40 -12.04
CA GLU A 198 0.92 -2.73 -12.65
C GLU A 198 1.91 -3.60 -11.88
N CYS A 199 1.72 -4.91 -11.98
CA CYS A 199 2.71 -5.90 -11.58
C CYS A 199 3.54 -6.23 -12.81
N ALA A 200 4.83 -5.93 -12.77
CA ALA A 200 5.73 -6.16 -13.88
C ALA A 200 6.27 -7.59 -13.84
N ASP A 201 6.42 -8.19 -15.02
CA ASP A 201 7.14 -9.44 -15.17
C ASP A 201 8.64 -9.20 -14.96
N VAL A 202 9.23 -9.93 -14.00
CA VAL A 202 10.64 -9.86 -13.62
C VAL A 202 11.22 -11.25 -13.41
N ALA A 203 12.51 -11.41 -13.67
CA ALA A 203 13.17 -12.70 -13.58
C ALA A 203 13.18 -13.28 -12.15
N LYS A 204 13.07 -12.47 -11.11
CA LYS A 204 13.05 -12.88 -9.71
C LYS A 204 12.32 -11.86 -8.84
N GLY A 205 11.52 -12.36 -7.90
CA GLY A 205 10.77 -11.50 -6.98
C GLY A 205 9.51 -10.91 -7.59
N THR A 206 9.02 -9.83 -6.98
CA THR A 206 7.86 -9.08 -7.49
C THR A 206 8.25 -7.63 -7.71
N GLN A 207 7.79 -7.04 -8.80
CA GLN A 207 7.96 -5.61 -9.06
C GLN A 207 6.61 -4.97 -9.34
N PHE A 208 6.21 -4.04 -8.48
CA PHE A 208 5.10 -3.14 -8.75
C PHE A 208 5.60 -1.83 -9.32
N ARG A 209 5.00 -1.40 -10.44
CA ARG A 209 5.27 -0.10 -11.07
C ARG A 209 4.05 0.79 -10.92
N VAL A 210 4.27 1.99 -10.42
CA VAL A 210 3.27 3.06 -10.31
C VAL A 210 3.67 4.16 -11.29
N MET A 211 2.78 4.50 -12.20
CA MET A 211 2.97 5.56 -13.18
C MET A 211 2.04 6.72 -12.85
N LEU A 212 2.60 7.91 -12.69
CA LEU A 212 1.87 9.09 -12.25
C LEU A 212 2.02 10.26 -13.23
N PRO A 213 1.00 11.15 -13.33
CA PRO A 213 1.11 12.38 -14.07
C PRO A 213 2.07 13.34 -13.35
N MET A 214 2.81 14.12 -14.15
CA MET A 214 3.59 15.22 -13.63
C MET A 214 2.72 16.45 -13.41
N ASP A 215 3.17 17.33 -12.54
CA ASP A 215 2.67 18.69 -12.47
C ASP A 215 3.17 19.47 -13.70
N GLU A 216 2.25 20.02 -14.46
CA GLU A 216 2.54 20.82 -15.68
C GLU A 216 2.55 22.35 -15.40
N SER A 217 2.46 22.78 -14.12
CA SER A 217 2.41 24.18 -13.72
C SER A 217 3.78 24.87 -13.69
#